data_3d75764497ed54729a030b9fa6de994e
#
_entry.id   3d75764497ed54729a030b9fa6de994e
#
_cell.length_a   1.000
_cell.length_b   1.000
_cell.length_c   1.000
_cell.angle_alpha   90.00
_cell.angle_beta   90.00
_cell.angle_gamma   90.00
#
_symmetry.space_group_name_H-M   'P 1'
#
loop_
_entity.id
_entity.type
_entity.pdbx_description
1 polymer ?
#
loop_
_entity_poly.entity_id
_entity_poly.type
_entity_poly.pdbx_seq_one_letter_code
_entity_poly.pdbx_strand_id
1 'polypeptide(L)'
;MGLRVYNTLGRQIEDFVPFNNDKVGFYGCGPTVYNYAHIGNLRAYVFQDTLARLLRFLGYPVTHVMNITDIGHLSGDSDEGEDKMVKTAKERGQSVLEIADFYTQAFFKD
;
A
#
# COMPACT_ATOMS: atom_id res chain seq x y z
N MET A 1 4.69 -28.56 -0.70
CA MET A 1 5.66 -27.59 -1.30
C MET A 1 5.60 -26.31 -0.46
N GLY A 2 6.71 -25.94 0.17
CA GLY A 2 6.78 -24.76 1.02
C GLY A 2 7.02 -23.49 0.19
N LEU A 3 6.43 -22.39 0.59
CA LEU A 3 6.73 -21.07 0.05
C LEU A 3 8.07 -20.57 0.61
N ARG A 4 8.94 -20.09 -0.25
CA ARG A 4 10.18 -19.43 0.15
C ARG A 4 10.15 -17.98 -0.28
N VAL A 5 10.55 -17.09 0.61
CA VAL A 5 10.53 -15.64 0.38
C VAL A 5 11.88 -15.03 0.75
N TYR A 6 12.24 -13.96 0.04
CA TYR A 6 13.41 -13.18 0.42
C TYR A 6 13.08 -12.31 1.64
N ASN A 7 13.80 -12.55 2.72
CA ASN A 7 13.69 -11.75 3.94
C ASN A 7 14.76 -10.66 3.94
N THR A 8 14.34 -9.40 3.86
CA THR A 8 15.25 -8.24 3.85
C THR A 8 16.03 -8.11 5.16
N LEU A 9 15.44 -8.51 6.29
CA LEU A 9 16.11 -8.47 7.60
C LEU A 9 17.31 -9.42 7.63
N GLY A 10 17.11 -10.67 7.23
CA GLY A 10 18.17 -11.69 7.14
C GLY A 10 18.98 -11.63 5.85
N ARG A 11 18.56 -10.84 4.84
CA ARG A 11 19.16 -10.73 3.50
C ARG A 11 19.35 -12.07 2.79
N GLN A 12 18.39 -12.98 2.97
CA GLN A 12 18.43 -14.32 2.40
C GLN A 12 17.03 -14.82 2.07
N ILE A 13 16.97 -15.88 1.25
CA ILE A 13 15.72 -16.58 0.97
C ILE A 13 15.48 -17.59 2.08
N GLU A 14 14.35 -17.48 2.75
CA GLU A 14 13.94 -18.31 3.88
C GLU A 14 12.62 -19.01 3.60
N ASP A 15 12.37 -20.12 4.28
CA ASP A 15 11.07 -20.75 4.27
C ASP A 15 10.05 -19.84 4.95
N PHE A 16 8.90 -19.64 4.30
CA PHE A 16 7.83 -18.83 4.87
C PHE A 16 7.16 -19.61 6.00
N VAL A 17 7.26 -19.07 7.20
CA VAL A 17 6.58 -19.60 8.39
C VAL A 17 5.66 -18.50 8.94
N PRO A 18 4.34 -18.71 8.94
CA PRO A 18 3.41 -17.76 9.54
C PRO A 18 3.70 -17.55 11.01
N PHE A 19 3.63 -16.31 11.47
CA PHE A 19 3.83 -15.99 12.89
C PHE A 19 2.76 -16.64 13.80
N ASN A 20 1.52 -16.70 13.31
CA ASN A 20 0.44 -17.46 13.92
C ASN A 20 0.12 -18.64 12.99
N ASN A 21 0.17 -19.86 13.51
CA ASN A 21 0.10 -21.11 12.73
C ASN A 21 -1.07 -21.23 11.74
N ASP A 22 -2.13 -20.44 11.90
CA ASP A 22 -3.35 -20.58 11.11
C ASP A 22 -3.73 -19.33 10.31
N LYS A 23 -3.05 -18.20 10.49
CA LYS A 23 -3.43 -16.94 9.83
C LYS A 23 -2.22 -16.14 9.38
N VAL A 24 -2.29 -15.64 8.16
CA VAL A 24 -1.30 -14.71 7.62
C VAL A 24 -1.87 -13.30 7.63
N GLY A 25 -1.25 -12.43 8.43
CA GLY A 25 -1.45 -10.98 8.34
C GLY A 25 -0.51 -10.43 7.29
N PHE A 26 -1.05 -9.75 6.30
CA PHE A 26 -0.28 -9.11 5.23
C PHE A 26 -0.65 -7.63 5.18
N TYR A 27 0.34 -6.78 5.40
CA TYR A 27 0.20 -5.33 5.27
C TYR A 27 0.94 -4.85 4.02
N GLY A 28 0.26 -4.10 3.18
CA GLY A 28 0.83 -3.49 1.99
C GLY A 28 0.65 -1.97 1.99
N CYS A 29 1.64 -1.24 1.47
CA CYS A 29 1.49 0.19 1.27
C CYS A 29 0.50 0.46 0.15
N GLY A 30 -0.46 1.33 0.42
CA GLY A 30 -1.48 1.77 -0.52
C GLY A 30 -1.22 3.18 -1.08
N PRO A 31 -2.22 3.79 -1.72
CA PRO A 31 -2.07 5.08 -2.37
C PRO A 31 -1.97 6.24 -1.37
N THR A 32 -1.29 7.29 -1.81
CA THR A 32 -1.47 8.64 -1.25
C THR A 32 -2.47 9.38 -2.14
N VAL A 33 -3.61 9.75 -1.57
CA VAL A 33 -4.79 10.18 -2.32
C VAL A 33 -4.81 11.67 -2.65
N TYR A 34 -3.71 12.19 -3.17
CA TYR A 34 -3.60 13.55 -3.71
C TYR A 34 -3.74 13.59 -5.25
N ASN A 35 -3.67 12.44 -5.90
CA ASN A 35 -3.80 12.28 -7.36
C ASN A 35 -4.23 10.84 -7.70
N TYR A 36 -4.55 10.59 -8.98
CA TYR A 36 -4.80 9.26 -9.48
C TYR A 36 -3.58 8.34 -9.33
N ALA A 37 -3.84 7.06 -9.10
CA ALA A 37 -2.78 6.06 -9.15
C ALA A 37 -2.22 5.96 -10.57
N HIS A 38 -0.90 5.92 -10.68
CA HIS A 38 -0.21 5.71 -11.96
C HIS A 38 0.38 4.30 -12.02
N ILE A 39 0.91 3.92 -13.18
CA ILE A 39 1.40 2.56 -13.45
C ILE A 39 2.44 2.07 -12.41
N GLY A 40 3.26 2.96 -11.86
CA GLY A 40 4.21 2.60 -10.81
C GLY A 40 3.56 2.16 -9.51
N ASN A 41 2.46 2.83 -9.13
CA ASN A 41 1.66 2.43 -7.96
C ASN A 41 0.90 1.13 -8.24
N LEU A 42 0.23 1.04 -9.40
CA LEU A 42 -0.56 -0.12 -9.79
C LEU A 42 0.29 -1.40 -9.84
N ARG A 43 1.54 -1.31 -10.30
CA ARG A 43 2.49 -2.44 -10.25
C ARG A 43 2.67 -2.98 -8.83
N ALA A 44 2.82 -2.11 -7.84
CA ALA A 44 2.95 -2.53 -6.44
C ALA A 44 1.67 -3.20 -5.93
N TYR A 45 0.51 -2.68 -6.29
CA TYR A 45 -0.78 -3.24 -5.86
C TYR A 45 -1.07 -4.60 -6.49
N VAL A 46 -0.76 -4.76 -7.79
CA VAL A 46 -0.85 -6.06 -8.47
C VAL A 46 0.09 -7.09 -7.84
N PHE A 47 1.30 -6.69 -7.46
CA PHE A 47 2.23 -7.56 -6.76
C PHE A 47 1.68 -7.99 -5.39
N GLN A 48 1.11 -7.07 -4.62
CA GLN A 48 0.49 -7.37 -3.33
C GLN A 48 -0.70 -8.32 -3.48
N ASP A 49 -1.58 -8.07 -4.46
CA ASP A 49 -2.71 -8.96 -4.74
C ASP A 49 -2.25 -10.36 -5.16
N THR A 50 -1.22 -10.43 -6.00
CA THR A 50 -0.63 -11.71 -6.42
C THR A 50 -0.10 -12.50 -5.23
N LEU A 51 0.61 -11.84 -4.32
CA LEU A 51 1.11 -12.49 -3.10
C LEU A 51 -0.03 -12.96 -2.20
N ALA A 52 -1.04 -12.12 -1.99
CA ALA A 52 -2.21 -12.50 -1.19
C ALA A 52 -2.97 -13.70 -1.79
N ARG A 53 -3.12 -13.75 -3.11
CA ARG A 53 -3.73 -14.88 -3.83
C ARG A 53 -2.88 -16.14 -3.71
N LEU A 54 -1.56 -16.03 -3.86
CA LEU A 54 -0.65 -17.17 -3.69
C LEU A 54 -0.75 -17.76 -2.29
N LEU A 55 -0.75 -16.95 -1.26
CA LEU A 55 -0.90 -17.40 0.12
C LEU A 55 -2.24 -18.13 0.34
N ARG A 56 -3.34 -17.59 -0.20
CA ARG A 56 -4.65 -18.26 -0.15
C ARG A 56 -4.65 -19.58 -0.92
N PHE A 57 -4.02 -19.62 -2.09
CA PHE A 57 -3.87 -20.85 -2.89
C PHE A 57 -3.09 -21.94 -2.14
N LEU A 58 -2.11 -21.55 -1.33
CA LEU A 58 -1.35 -22.46 -0.45
C LEU A 58 -2.12 -22.87 0.81
N GLY A 59 -3.37 -22.43 0.96
CA GLY A 59 -4.26 -22.83 2.05
C GLY A 59 -4.19 -21.94 3.29
N TYR A 60 -3.49 -20.81 3.26
CA TYR A 60 -3.46 -19.88 4.38
C TYR A 60 -4.68 -18.97 4.39
N PRO A 61 -5.40 -18.81 5.51
CA PRO A 61 -6.31 -17.69 5.72
C PRO A 61 -5.52 -16.38 5.75
N VAL A 62 -5.81 -15.48 4.81
CA VAL A 62 -5.06 -14.21 4.64
C VAL A 62 -5.93 -13.02 4.95
N THR A 63 -5.48 -12.19 5.89
CA THR A 63 -5.98 -10.84 6.10
C THR A 63 -5.01 -9.86 5.46
N HIS A 64 -5.41 -9.27 4.33
CA HIS A 64 -4.66 -8.24 3.63
C HIS A 64 -5.19 -6.88 4.04
N VAL A 65 -4.32 -6.03 4.56
CA VAL A 65 -4.60 -4.65 4.95
C VAL A 65 -3.73 -3.72 4.11
N MET A 66 -4.33 -2.67 3.60
CA MET A 66 -3.65 -1.63 2.84
C MET A 66 -4.04 -0.26 3.42
N ASN A 67 -3.06 0.61 3.65
CA ASN A 67 -3.34 1.98 4.06
C ASN A 67 -3.77 2.83 2.88
N ILE A 68 -4.56 3.85 3.18
CA ILE A 68 -4.81 4.99 2.28
C ILE A 68 -4.28 6.21 3.00
N THR A 69 -3.25 6.85 2.42
CA THR A 69 -2.60 8.01 3.04
C THR A 69 -3.27 9.28 2.56
N ASP A 70 -3.93 9.98 3.47
CA ASP A 70 -4.64 11.23 3.24
C ASP A 70 -3.89 12.46 3.77
N ILE A 71 -2.94 12.27 4.70
CA ILE A 71 -2.17 13.32 5.37
C ILE A 71 -0.74 12.84 5.69
N GLY A 72 0.21 13.76 5.84
CA GLY A 72 1.56 13.43 6.32
C GLY A 72 2.54 12.95 5.25
N HIS A 73 2.20 13.07 3.96
CA HIS A 73 3.10 12.70 2.87
C HIS A 73 3.85 13.91 2.31
N LEU A 74 5.10 14.08 2.72
CA LEU A 74 5.93 15.21 2.35
C LEU A 74 6.33 15.19 0.86
N SER A 75 6.51 16.36 0.27
CA SER A 75 6.82 16.54 -1.16
C SER A 75 8.31 16.42 -1.50
N GLY A 76 9.19 16.20 -0.51
CA GLY A 76 10.64 16.09 -0.68
C GLY A 76 11.26 15.00 0.17
N ASP A 77 12.56 14.75 -0.03
CA ASP A 77 13.34 13.77 0.75
C ASP A 77 13.71 14.28 2.15
N SER A 78 13.32 15.52 2.50
CA SER A 78 13.55 16.12 3.81
C SER A 78 12.26 16.22 4.61
N ASP A 79 12.37 16.10 5.93
CA ASP A 79 11.25 16.26 6.87
C ASP A 79 10.62 17.66 6.88
N GLU A 80 11.20 18.63 6.15
CA GLU A 80 10.74 20.01 6.02
C GLU A 80 9.90 20.25 4.74
N GLY A 81 9.60 19.23 3.96
CA GLY A 81 8.80 19.34 2.74
C GLY A 81 7.31 19.67 3.03
N GLU A 82 6.68 20.45 2.15
CA GLU A 82 5.24 20.68 2.22
C GLU A 82 4.48 19.38 1.97
N ASP A 83 3.46 19.07 2.78
CA ASP A 83 2.60 17.92 2.57
C ASP A 83 1.94 17.97 1.19
N LYS A 84 2.03 16.90 0.42
CA LYS A 84 1.48 16.81 -0.93
C LYS A 84 -0.03 17.06 -0.98
N MET A 85 -0.75 16.65 0.06
CA MET A 85 -2.18 16.88 0.16
C MET A 85 -2.48 18.36 0.34
N VAL A 86 -1.74 19.05 1.21
CA VAL A 86 -1.89 20.50 1.46
C VAL A 86 -1.56 21.30 0.21
N LYS A 87 -0.48 20.94 -0.49
CA LYS A 87 -0.11 21.58 -1.76
C LYS A 87 -1.22 21.44 -2.80
N THR A 88 -1.73 20.23 -3.01
CA THR A 88 -2.81 19.97 -3.97
C THR A 88 -4.09 20.69 -3.59
N ALA A 89 -4.41 20.78 -2.30
CA ALA A 89 -5.57 21.51 -1.79
C ALA A 89 -5.48 23.00 -2.13
N LYS A 90 -4.33 23.63 -1.89
CA LYS A 90 -4.08 25.04 -2.24
C LYS A 90 -4.20 25.28 -3.75
N GLU A 91 -3.61 24.43 -4.57
CA GLU A 91 -3.63 24.54 -6.04
C GLU A 91 -5.05 24.41 -6.61
N ARG A 92 -5.92 23.62 -5.99
CA ARG A 92 -7.28 23.34 -6.46
C ARG A 92 -8.36 24.15 -5.77
N GLY A 93 -8.02 24.88 -4.70
CA GLY A 93 -9.00 25.61 -3.90
C GLY A 93 -10.02 24.71 -3.19
N GLN A 94 -9.63 23.48 -2.86
CA GLN A 94 -10.43 22.47 -2.18
C GLN A 94 -9.84 22.15 -0.81
N SER A 95 -10.64 21.60 0.09
CA SER A 95 -10.12 21.09 1.34
C SER A 95 -9.32 19.79 1.12
N VAL A 96 -8.37 19.49 2.01
CA VAL A 96 -7.59 18.24 1.98
C VAL A 96 -8.52 17.01 2.03
N LEU A 97 -9.57 17.08 2.84
CA LEU A 97 -10.52 15.95 2.98
C LEU A 97 -11.35 15.70 1.72
N GLU A 98 -11.79 16.76 1.02
CA GLU A 98 -12.50 16.62 -0.25
C GLU A 98 -11.63 15.99 -1.33
N ILE A 99 -10.36 16.36 -1.40
CA ILE A 99 -9.39 15.75 -2.32
C ILE A 99 -9.16 14.30 -1.96
N ALA A 100 -8.92 14.01 -0.68
CA ALA A 100 -8.70 12.65 -0.21
C ALA A 100 -9.89 11.73 -0.52
N ASP A 101 -11.12 12.19 -0.27
CA ASP A 101 -12.32 11.42 -0.59
C ASP A 101 -12.45 11.17 -2.09
N PHE A 102 -12.30 12.21 -2.92
CA PHE A 102 -12.39 12.08 -4.38
C PHE A 102 -11.43 11.03 -4.93
N TYR A 103 -10.14 11.09 -4.57
CA TYR A 103 -9.16 10.15 -5.09
C TYR A 103 -9.23 8.77 -4.44
N THR A 104 -9.72 8.67 -3.20
CA THR A 104 -10.04 7.39 -2.58
C THR A 104 -11.14 6.67 -3.34
N GLN A 105 -12.22 7.38 -3.70
CA GLN A 105 -13.29 6.80 -4.50
C GLN A 105 -12.83 6.42 -5.90
N ALA A 106 -11.97 7.21 -6.52
CA ALA A 106 -11.37 6.88 -7.81
C ALA A 106 -10.53 5.60 -7.70
N PHE A 107 -9.68 5.47 -6.70
CA PHE A 107 -8.86 4.29 -6.45
C PHE A 107 -9.69 3.00 -6.29
N PHE A 108 -10.84 3.07 -5.63
CA PHE A 108 -11.71 1.90 -5.45
C PHE A 108 -12.48 1.50 -6.72
N LYS A 109 -12.51 2.35 -7.73
CA LYS A 109 -13.14 2.02 -9.02
C LYS A 109 -12.18 1.36 -10.00
N ASP A 110 -10.88 1.57 -9.83
CA ASP A 110 -9.82 0.99 -10.65
C ASP A 110 -9.54 -0.47 -10.24
#